data_d52d41bd8ccc8c5ac2264accd8e36f0c
#
_entry.id   d52d41bd8ccc8c5ac2264accd8e36f0c
#
_cell.length_a   1.000
_cell.length_b   1.000
_cell.length_c   1.000
_cell.angle_alpha   90.00
_cell.angle_beta   90.00
_cell.angle_gamma   90.00
#
_symmetry.space_group_name_H-M   'P 1'
#
loop_
_entity.id
_entity.type
_entity.pdbx_description
1 polymer ?
#
loop_
_entity_poly.entity_id
_entity_poly.type
_entity_poly.pdbx_seq_one_letter_code
_entity_poly.pdbx_strand_id
1 'polypeptide(L)'
;LIQVMRKSTERSCIVALEFFCKERVRISLMTDIRPVVLARITLLLSVATLAQGCADQRNQPDCADVFESRLEKSNFKIYKNGLALHEPTGLTVTQCAVGQRMVNFKCRGDALKLTWDDAMTYAAEIQEKTGEPWRLPTKGEMPKLLERQCINPAVNPFVFPNLEVANFWTQSKGLHQDQFRCSVYTYQGRVFCRQARTIEQPFLLVKNASE
;
A
#
# COMPACT_ATOMS: atom_id res chain seq x y z
N LEU A 1 -4.23 16.55 20.20
CA LEU A 1 -4.61 16.99 18.84
C LEU A 1 -5.18 15.83 18.01
N ILE A 2 -4.66 14.60 18.12
CA ILE A 2 -5.12 13.41 17.36
C ILE A 2 -6.53 12.96 17.77
N GLN A 3 -6.91 13.09 19.02
CA GLN A 3 -8.27 12.74 19.49
C GLN A 3 -9.37 13.68 19.02
N VAL A 4 -9.06 14.93 18.73
CA VAL A 4 -10.06 15.93 18.28
C VAL A 4 -10.43 15.73 16.81
N MET A 5 -9.48 15.30 15.98
CA MET A 5 -9.75 15.00 14.57
C MET A 5 -10.58 13.72 14.36
N ARG A 6 -10.45 12.72 15.26
CA ARG A 6 -11.22 11.47 15.19
C ARG A 6 -12.74 11.68 15.40
N LYS A 7 -13.11 12.63 16.24
CA LYS A 7 -14.53 12.97 16.52
C LYS A 7 -15.23 13.74 15.40
N SER A 8 -14.49 14.49 14.57
CA SER A 8 -15.09 15.31 13.50
C SER A 8 -15.54 14.47 12.31
N THR A 9 -14.81 13.39 11.98
CA THR A 9 -15.13 12.52 10.82
C THR A 9 -16.27 11.56 11.12
N GLU A 10 -16.42 11.12 12.37
CA GLU A 10 -17.55 10.26 12.78
C GLU A 10 -18.90 10.98 12.75
N ARG A 11 -18.93 12.27 13.05
CA ARG A 11 -20.18 13.06 13.02
C ARG A 11 -20.73 13.26 11.61
N SER A 12 -19.88 13.37 10.60
CA SER A 12 -20.33 13.57 9.21
C SER A 12 -21.00 12.33 8.59
N CYS A 13 -20.59 11.11 8.98
CA CYS A 13 -21.25 9.88 8.49
C CYS A 13 -22.55 9.56 9.24
N ILE A 14 -22.63 9.88 10.54
CA ILE A 14 -23.81 9.60 11.35
C ILE A 14 -24.98 10.53 10.96
N VAL A 15 -24.71 11.80 10.67
CA VAL A 15 -25.74 12.78 10.25
C VAL A 15 -26.35 12.40 8.89
N ALA A 16 -25.60 11.81 7.97
CA ALA A 16 -26.13 11.35 6.69
C ALA A 16 -27.04 10.11 6.85
N LEU A 17 -26.79 9.25 7.83
CA LEU A 17 -27.61 8.06 8.10
C LEU A 17 -28.92 8.40 8.84
N GLU A 18 -28.92 9.40 9.74
CA GLU A 18 -30.13 9.81 10.44
C GLU A 18 -31.14 10.54 9.54
N PHE A 19 -30.67 11.26 8.52
CA PHE A 19 -31.56 11.90 7.55
C PHE A 19 -32.29 10.89 6.66
N PHE A 20 -31.70 9.74 6.34
CA PHE A 20 -32.31 8.67 5.56
C PHE A 20 -33.25 7.76 6.36
N CYS A 21 -33.07 7.65 7.68
CA CYS A 21 -33.90 6.79 8.53
C CYS A 21 -35.25 7.43 8.90
N LYS A 22 -35.35 8.77 8.87
CA LYS A 22 -36.55 9.49 9.33
C LYS A 22 -37.68 9.56 8.29
N GLU A 23 -37.40 9.26 7.02
CA GLU A 23 -38.43 9.20 5.96
C GLU A 23 -39.11 7.83 5.78
N ARG A 24 -38.75 6.81 6.57
CA ARG A 24 -39.24 5.44 6.39
C ARG A 24 -40.52 5.10 7.16
N VAL A 25 -41.19 6.03 7.79
CA VAL A 25 -42.42 5.76 8.58
C VAL A 25 -43.61 6.53 8.04
N ARG A 26 -43.92 6.35 6.77
CA ARG A 26 -45.28 6.59 6.21
C ARG A 26 -45.41 5.93 4.83
N ILE A 27 -45.46 4.61 4.79
CA ILE A 27 -46.04 3.92 3.63
C ILE A 27 -47.19 3.10 4.14
N SER A 28 -48.37 3.74 4.11
CA SER A 28 -49.68 3.09 4.22
C SER A 28 -49.96 2.32 2.94
N LEU A 29 -50.46 1.13 3.10
CA LEU A 29 -50.94 0.24 2.03
C LEU A 29 -51.77 0.96 0.96
N MET A 30 -51.33 0.95 -0.26
CA MET A 30 -52.16 1.06 -1.44
C MET A 30 -51.57 0.23 -2.57
N THR A 31 -52.34 -0.75 -2.99
CA THR A 31 -52.16 -1.65 -4.13
C THR A 31 -52.31 -0.83 -5.45
N ASP A 32 -51.20 -0.38 -6.03
CA ASP A 32 -51.07 -0.13 -7.47
C ASP A 32 -49.58 0.07 -7.80
N ILE A 33 -48.97 -0.98 -8.33
CA ILE A 33 -47.52 -0.97 -8.67
C ILE A 33 -47.39 -0.26 -10.01
N ARG A 34 -47.22 1.06 -9.99
CA ARG A 34 -46.86 1.86 -11.18
C ARG A 34 -45.35 1.73 -11.48
N PRO A 35 -44.92 1.80 -12.74
CA PRO A 35 -43.51 1.62 -13.15
C PRO A 35 -42.51 2.56 -12.45
N VAL A 36 -42.99 3.67 -11.90
CA VAL A 36 -42.21 4.63 -11.12
C VAL A 36 -41.65 4.01 -9.80
N VAL A 37 -42.34 3.02 -9.21
CA VAL A 37 -41.92 2.35 -7.97
C VAL A 37 -40.73 1.41 -8.24
N LEU A 38 -40.75 0.69 -9.37
CA LEU A 38 -39.65 -0.17 -9.80
C LEU A 38 -38.35 0.62 -10.06
N ALA A 39 -38.46 1.81 -10.69
CA ALA A 39 -37.32 2.68 -10.93
C ALA A 39 -36.71 3.25 -9.64
N ARG A 40 -37.52 3.48 -8.59
CA ARG A 40 -37.03 3.92 -7.28
C ARG A 40 -36.39 2.80 -6.48
N ILE A 41 -36.85 1.56 -6.60
CA ILE A 41 -36.26 0.40 -5.95
C ILE A 41 -34.90 0.06 -6.57
N THR A 42 -34.77 0.12 -7.90
CA THR A 42 -33.50 -0.09 -8.60
C THR A 42 -32.47 1.01 -8.27
N LEU A 43 -32.91 2.27 -8.14
CA LEU A 43 -32.04 3.36 -7.72
C LEU A 43 -31.53 3.22 -6.28
N LEU A 44 -32.39 2.76 -5.36
CA LEU A 44 -32.01 2.52 -3.97
C LEU A 44 -31.06 1.32 -3.81
N LEU A 45 -31.22 0.27 -4.61
CA LEU A 45 -30.30 -0.87 -4.64
C LEU A 45 -28.93 -0.50 -5.20
N SER A 46 -28.87 0.37 -6.21
CA SER A 46 -27.59 0.84 -6.78
C SER A 46 -26.81 1.76 -5.85
N VAL A 47 -27.49 2.55 -5.00
CA VAL A 47 -26.82 3.39 -3.98
C VAL A 47 -26.28 2.56 -2.83
N ALA A 48 -26.97 1.47 -2.45
CA ALA A 48 -26.49 0.57 -1.38
C ALA A 48 -25.20 -0.16 -1.76
N THR A 49 -25.00 -0.50 -3.03
CA THR A 49 -23.75 -1.15 -3.50
C THR A 49 -22.55 -0.21 -3.55
N LEU A 50 -22.78 1.11 -3.74
CA LEU A 50 -21.70 2.10 -3.71
C LEU A 50 -21.20 2.42 -2.30
N ALA A 51 -22.01 2.19 -1.27
CA ALA A 51 -21.61 2.42 0.13
C ALA A 51 -20.69 1.34 0.69
N GLN A 52 -20.65 0.15 0.12
CA GLN A 52 -19.80 -0.96 0.57
C GLN A 52 -18.32 -0.75 0.25
N GLY A 53 -17.99 0.06 -0.78
CA GLY A 53 -16.61 0.32 -1.16
C GLY A 53 -15.78 1.18 -0.19
N CYS A 54 -16.42 1.91 0.74
CA CYS A 54 -15.73 2.81 1.68
C CYS A 54 -15.46 2.19 3.05
N ALA A 55 -16.10 1.07 3.39
CA ALA A 55 -16.00 0.46 4.72
C ALA A 55 -14.76 -0.44 4.90
N ASP A 56 -14.19 -0.95 3.81
CA ASP A 56 -13.23 -2.06 3.85
C ASP A 56 -11.79 -1.66 4.27
N GLN A 57 -11.42 -0.41 4.14
CA GLN A 57 -10.04 0.04 4.45
C GLN A 57 -9.83 0.49 5.90
N ARG A 58 -10.86 0.69 6.70
CA ARG A 58 -10.74 1.21 8.07
C ARG A 58 -10.51 0.14 9.14
N ASN A 59 -10.72 -1.14 8.80
CA ASN A 59 -10.67 -2.25 9.75
C ASN A 59 -9.66 -3.33 9.34
N GLN A 60 -8.67 -3.01 8.51
CA GLN A 60 -7.61 -3.98 8.22
C GLN A 60 -6.71 -4.15 9.43
N PRO A 61 -6.37 -5.39 9.82
CA PRO A 61 -5.46 -5.67 10.93
C PRO A 61 -4.02 -5.25 10.59
N ASP A 62 -3.20 -5.09 11.60
CA ASP A 62 -1.76 -4.93 11.41
C ASP A 62 -1.15 -6.22 10.85
N CYS A 63 -0.21 -6.11 9.91
CA CYS A 63 0.42 -7.31 9.34
C CYS A 63 1.20 -8.11 10.38
N ALA A 64 1.70 -7.46 11.43
CA ALA A 64 2.33 -8.16 12.54
C ALA A 64 1.38 -9.11 13.28
N ASP A 65 0.07 -8.82 13.27
CA ASP A 65 -0.95 -9.66 13.93
C ASP A 65 -1.49 -10.75 13.00
N VAL A 66 -1.36 -10.56 11.67
CA VAL A 66 -1.82 -11.53 10.66
C VAL A 66 -0.82 -12.66 10.45
N PHE A 67 0.48 -12.34 10.46
CA PHE A 67 1.54 -13.31 10.21
C PHE A 67 2.13 -13.82 11.54
N GLU A 68 1.71 -15.02 11.98
CA GLU A 68 2.13 -15.60 13.25
C GLU A 68 3.46 -16.36 13.14
N SER A 69 3.85 -16.87 11.94
CA SER A 69 5.07 -17.67 11.76
C SER A 69 5.70 -17.51 10.37
N ARG A 70 7.00 -17.83 10.30
CA ARG A 70 7.75 -17.92 9.02
C ARG A 70 7.29 -19.06 8.12
N LEU A 71 6.59 -20.04 8.67
CA LEU A 71 6.09 -21.22 7.97
C LEU A 71 4.79 -20.95 7.23
N GLU A 72 4.17 -19.79 7.43
CA GLU A 72 3.01 -19.40 6.66
C GLU A 72 3.38 -19.26 5.19
N LYS A 73 2.42 -19.68 4.36
CA LYS A 73 2.59 -19.74 2.91
C LYS A 73 2.87 -18.34 2.36
N SER A 74 4.14 -18.04 2.15
CA SER A 74 4.61 -16.79 1.59
C SER A 74 4.86 -16.97 0.10
N ASN A 75 4.54 -15.94 -0.70
CA ASN A 75 4.91 -15.86 -2.10
C ASN A 75 6.40 -15.55 -2.31
N PHE A 76 7.19 -15.62 -1.24
CA PHE A 76 8.61 -15.29 -1.26
C PHE A 76 9.49 -16.47 -0.88
N LYS A 77 10.53 -16.68 -1.67
CA LYS A 77 11.67 -17.53 -1.31
C LYS A 77 12.77 -16.66 -0.71
N ILE A 78 13.05 -16.85 0.58
CA ILE A 78 14.02 -16.05 1.33
C ILE A 78 15.42 -16.65 1.17
N TYR A 79 16.42 -15.78 0.90
CA TYR A 79 17.83 -16.14 0.84
C TYR A 79 18.58 -15.64 2.07
N LYS A 80 19.65 -16.35 2.45
CA LYS A 80 20.45 -16.01 3.65
C LYS A 80 21.21 -14.68 3.57
N ASN A 81 21.38 -14.13 2.37
CA ASN A 81 22.11 -12.89 2.10
C ASN A 81 21.25 -11.62 2.21
N GLY A 82 20.05 -11.69 2.78
CA GLY A 82 19.16 -10.53 2.92
C GLY A 82 18.37 -10.20 1.65
N LEU A 83 18.27 -11.15 0.74
CA LEU A 83 17.45 -11.06 -0.46
C LEU A 83 16.23 -11.99 -0.38
N ALA A 84 15.17 -11.64 -1.08
CA ALA A 84 14.00 -12.48 -1.25
C ALA A 84 13.53 -12.48 -2.72
N LEU A 85 13.18 -13.64 -3.24
CA LEU A 85 12.57 -13.79 -4.56
C LEU A 85 11.06 -13.81 -4.39
N HIS A 86 10.37 -12.87 -5.01
CA HIS A 86 8.91 -12.89 -5.13
C HIS A 86 8.54 -13.78 -6.32
N GLU A 87 8.11 -15.02 -6.04
CA GLU A 87 7.87 -16.06 -7.05
C GLU A 87 6.85 -15.63 -8.13
N PRO A 88 5.71 -14.97 -7.80
CA PRO A 88 4.73 -14.59 -8.81
C PRO A 88 5.22 -13.55 -9.84
N THR A 89 6.22 -12.74 -9.51
CA THR A 89 6.75 -11.71 -10.42
C THR A 89 8.14 -12.02 -10.95
N GLY A 90 8.84 -13.00 -10.37
CA GLY A 90 10.23 -13.29 -10.69
C GLY A 90 11.19 -12.17 -10.24
N LEU A 91 10.78 -11.28 -9.32
CA LEU A 91 11.63 -10.21 -8.82
C LEU A 91 12.39 -10.66 -7.58
N THR A 92 13.70 -10.50 -7.61
CA THR A 92 14.53 -10.55 -6.42
C THR A 92 14.58 -9.15 -5.80
N VAL A 93 14.30 -9.03 -4.50
CA VAL A 93 14.23 -7.76 -3.75
C VAL A 93 15.12 -7.80 -2.52
N THR A 94 15.66 -6.65 -2.11
CA THR A 94 16.31 -6.50 -0.82
C THR A 94 15.28 -6.56 0.31
N GLN A 95 15.50 -7.41 1.32
CA GLN A 95 14.58 -7.53 2.47
C GLN A 95 14.62 -6.30 3.39
N CYS A 96 15.75 -5.59 3.40
CA CYS A 96 15.94 -4.35 4.16
C CYS A 96 15.96 -3.14 3.21
N ALA A 97 15.54 -2.00 3.70
CA ALA A 97 15.78 -0.73 3.01
C ALA A 97 17.29 -0.53 2.77
N VAL A 98 17.63 0.11 1.68
CA VAL A 98 19.04 0.44 1.37
C VAL A 98 19.64 1.24 2.54
N GLY A 99 20.90 0.99 2.87
CA GLY A 99 21.60 1.51 4.05
C GLY A 99 21.54 0.55 5.26
N GLN A 100 20.52 -0.28 5.37
CA GLN A 100 20.39 -1.29 6.42
C GLN A 100 21.04 -2.62 6.03
N ARG A 101 21.34 -3.42 7.03
CA ARG A 101 21.88 -4.79 6.86
C ARG A 101 21.03 -5.81 7.59
N MET A 102 20.85 -6.98 6.99
CA MET A 102 20.19 -8.13 7.63
C MET A 102 21.13 -8.75 8.67
N VAL A 103 20.74 -8.71 9.95
CA VAL A 103 21.46 -9.33 11.06
C VAL A 103 20.47 -10.06 11.94
N ASN A 104 20.64 -11.37 12.10
CA ASN A 104 19.76 -12.21 12.92
C ASN A 104 18.26 -12.00 12.58
N PHE A 105 17.94 -12.02 11.29
CA PHE A 105 16.58 -11.83 10.76
C PHE A 105 15.91 -10.49 11.09
N LYS A 106 16.71 -9.46 11.33
CA LYS A 106 16.25 -8.08 11.50
C LYS A 106 17.10 -7.14 10.68
N CYS A 107 16.48 -6.10 10.12
CA CYS A 107 17.21 -5.02 9.49
C CYS A 107 17.84 -4.12 10.57
N ARG A 108 19.16 -3.91 10.50
CA ARG A 108 19.94 -3.11 11.44
C ARG A 108 20.61 -1.94 10.71
N GLY A 109 20.79 -0.85 11.43
CA GLY A 109 21.24 0.43 10.90
C GLY A 109 20.09 1.28 10.40
N ASP A 110 20.40 2.47 9.92
CA ASP A 110 19.43 3.43 9.42
C ASP A 110 19.19 3.21 7.92
N ALA A 111 17.94 3.37 7.51
CA ALA A 111 17.61 3.39 6.08
C ALA A 111 18.22 4.65 5.45
N LEU A 112 18.92 4.48 4.33
CA LEU A 112 19.43 5.59 3.54
C LEU A 112 18.24 6.29 2.89
N LYS A 113 18.08 7.58 3.19
CA LYS A 113 17.06 8.44 2.60
C LYS A 113 17.72 9.40 1.62
N LEU A 114 17.33 9.32 0.37
CA LEU A 114 17.89 10.09 -0.72
C LEU A 114 16.80 10.81 -1.52
N THR A 115 17.19 11.87 -2.21
CA THR A 115 16.34 12.42 -3.28
C THR A 115 16.12 11.38 -4.36
N TRP A 116 15.12 11.56 -5.20
CA TRP A 116 14.84 10.56 -6.24
C TRP A 116 16.02 10.40 -7.22
N ASP A 117 16.66 11.49 -7.60
CA ASP A 117 17.77 11.46 -8.54
C ASP A 117 19.00 10.76 -7.93
N ASP A 118 19.29 11.03 -6.66
CA ASP A 118 20.39 10.37 -5.94
C ASP A 118 20.10 8.88 -5.72
N ALA A 119 18.85 8.51 -5.45
CA ALA A 119 18.48 7.10 -5.33
C ALA A 119 18.62 6.34 -6.65
N MET A 120 18.30 6.98 -7.78
CA MET A 120 18.52 6.40 -9.11
C MET A 120 20.02 6.25 -9.42
N THR A 121 20.82 7.25 -9.08
CA THR A 121 22.29 7.22 -9.23
C THR A 121 22.88 6.11 -8.37
N TYR A 122 22.45 6.00 -7.10
CA TYR A 122 22.88 4.94 -6.21
C TYR A 122 22.60 3.53 -6.78
N ALA A 123 21.41 3.32 -7.34
CA ALA A 123 21.08 2.04 -7.97
C ALA A 123 21.98 1.72 -9.17
N ALA A 124 22.29 2.73 -10.00
CA ALA A 124 23.20 2.58 -11.13
C ALA A 124 24.65 2.23 -10.67
N GLU A 125 25.13 2.86 -9.60
CA GLU A 125 26.42 2.52 -9.00
C GLU A 125 26.45 1.07 -8.46
N ILE A 126 25.38 0.61 -7.84
CA ILE A 126 25.28 -0.78 -7.37
C ILE A 126 25.29 -1.75 -8.55
N GLN A 127 24.57 -1.41 -9.63
CA GLN A 127 24.60 -2.20 -10.86
C GLN A 127 26.01 -2.30 -11.44
N GLU A 128 26.75 -1.18 -11.52
CA GLU A 128 28.12 -1.16 -12.02
C GLU A 128 29.08 -1.98 -11.13
N LYS A 129 28.98 -1.80 -9.80
CA LYS A 129 29.85 -2.49 -8.83
C LYS A 129 29.62 -3.99 -8.76
N THR A 130 28.39 -4.43 -8.97
CA THR A 130 28.02 -5.86 -8.80
C THR A 130 27.92 -6.63 -10.12
N GLY A 131 27.81 -5.92 -11.26
CA GLY A 131 27.49 -6.52 -12.56
C GLY A 131 26.03 -7.02 -12.65
N GLU A 132 25.20 -6.80 -11.66
CA GLU A 132 23.83 -7.28 -11.55
C GLU A 132 22.84 -6.15 -11.82
N PRO A 133 21.69 -6.38 -12.52
CA PRO A 133 20.79 -5.33 -12.99
C PRO A 133 19.91 -4.76 -11.87
N TRP A 134 20.52 -4.30 -10.78
CA TRP A 134 19.84 -3.68 -9.67
C TRP A 134 19.24 -2.33 -10.05
N ARG A 135 18.01 -2.12 -9.64
CA ARG A 135 17.25 -0.88 -9.87
C ARG A 135 16.20 -0.65 -8.79
N LEU A 136 15.61 0.53 -8.76
CA LEU A 136 14.39 0.74 -7.98
C LEU A 136 13.22 -0.03 -8.61
N PRO A 137 12.25 -0.51 -7.82
CA PRO A 137 11.03 -1.09 -8.36
C PRO A 137 10.20 -0.03 -9.12
N THR A 138 9.41 -0.42 -10.08
CA THR A 138 8.40 0.43 -10.70
C THR A 138 7.20 0.64 -9.76
N LYS A 139 6.37 1.65 -10.04
CA LYS A 139 5.08 1.86 -9.34
C LYS A 139 4.09 0.70 -9.48
N GLY A 140 4.28 -0.15 -10.49
CA GLY A 140 3.46 -1.35 -10.70
C GLY A 140 4.03 -2.60 -10.05
N GLU A 141 5.34 -2.65 -9.79
CA GLU A 141 6.03 -3.76 -9.12
C GLU A 141 5.95 -3.65 -7.59
N MET A 142 6.30 -2.49 -7.06
CA MET A 142 6.36 -2.31 -5.60
C MET A 142 5.07 -2.74 -4.87
N PRO A 143 3.85 -2.39 -5.32
CA PRO A 143 2.63 -2.85 -4.67
C PRO A 143 2.39 -4.37 -4.74
N LYS A 144 3.04 -5.08 -5.67
CA LYS A 144 2.95 -6.55 -5.76
C LYS A 144 3.82 -7.26 -4.73
N LEU A 145 4.84 -6.56 -4.19
CA LEU A 145 5.68 -7.03 -3.10
C LEU A 145 5.04 -6.81 -1.72
N LEU A 146 3.92 -6.08 -1.68
CA LEU A 146 3.23 -5.71 -0.44
C LEU A 146 1.96 -6.54 -0.24
N GLU A 147 1.54 -6.63 1.01
CA GLU A 147 0.32 -7.33 1.40
C GLU A 147 -0.91 -6.43 1.23
N ARG A 148 -2.03 -7.03 0.79
CA ARG A 148 -3.30 -6.29 0.61
C ARG A 148 -4.30 -6.54 1.73
N GLN A 149 -4.07 -7.59 2.52
CA GLN A 149 -4.99 -8.04 3.56
C GLN A 149 -4.73 -7.38 4.91
N CYS A 150 -3.62 -6.70 5.07
CA CYS A 150 -3.19 -6.07 6.31
C CYS A 150 -2.42 -4.77 6.06
N ILE A 151 -2.14 -4.01 7.12
CA ILE A 151 -1.50 -2.69 7.10
C ILE A 151 -0.38 -2.60 8.15
N ASN A 152 0.31 -1.48 8.22
CA ASN A 152 1.14 -0.99 9.33
C ASN A 152 2.43 -1.78 9.66
N PRO A 153 3.36 -1.96 8.76
CA PRO A 153 3.31 -1.74 7.33
C PRO A 153 2.65 -2.90 6.60
N ALA A 154 2.15 -2.66 5.39
CA ALA A 154 1.52 -3.66 4.54
C ALA A 154 2.54 -4.64 3.93
N VAL A 155 3.28 -5.34 4.76
CA VAL A 155 4.32 -6.31 4.36
C VAL A 155 4.26 -7.56 5.23
N ASN A 156 4.71 -8.68 4.69
CA ASN A 156 5.01 -9.84 5.51
C ASN A 156 6.25 -9.55 6.39
N PRO A 157 6.12 -9.51 7.73
CA PRO A 157 7.22 -9.12 8.64
C PRO A 157 8.37 -10.14 8.66
N PHE A 158 8.15 -11.35 8.17
CA PHE A 158 9.20 -12.35 8.04
C PHE A 158 10.00 -12.22 6.75
N VAL A 159 9.44 -11.53 5.75
CA VAL A 159 10.14 -11.19 4.50
C VAL A 159 10.83 -9.84 4.62
N PHE A 160 10.12 -8.84 5.15
CA PHE A 160 10.62 -7.47 5.32
C PHE A 160 10.62 -7.10 6.82
N PRO A 161 11.55 -7.65 7.60
CA PRO A 161 11.55 -7.44 9.04
C PRO A 161 11.80 -5.99 9.39
N ASN A 162 10.91 -5.44 10.25
CA ASN A 162 10.94 -4.06 10.74
C ASN A 162 11.08 -2.98 9.63
N LEU A 163 10.46 -3.22 8.46
CA LEU A 163 10.36 -2.19 7.42
C LEU A 163 9.58 -0.99 7.98
N GLU A 164 10.13 0.23 7.80
CA GLU A 164 9.49 1.44 8.30
C GLU A 164 8.20 1.78 7.53
N VAL A 165 7.27 2.44 8.25
CA VAL A 165 6.07 3.03 7.63
C VAL A 165 6.48 4.38 7.03
N ALA A 166 6.74 4.39 5.73
CA ALA A 166 7.20 5.56 4.99
C ALA A 166 6.78 5.49 3.51
N ASN A 167 6.99 6.57 2.79
CA ASN A 167 6.94 6.54 1.34
C ASN A 167 8.28 6.02 0.81
N PHE A 168 8.24 4.96 0.03
CA PHE A 168 9.42 4.38 -0.61
C PHE A 168 9.47 4.78 -2.08
N TRP A 169 10.63 5.24 -2.55
CA TRP A 169 10.81 5.60 -3.94
C TRP A 169 10.58 4.44 -4.89
N THR A 170 10.01 4.76 -6.05
CA THR A 170 10.01 3.90 -7.24
C THR A 170 10.77 4.59 -8.38
N GLN A 171 11.22 3.85 -9.39
CA GLN A 171 11.85 4.47 -10.56
C GLN A 171 10.86 5.23 -11.47
N SER A 172 9.56 5.17 -11.17
CA SER A 172 8.51 5.70 -12.05
C SER A 172 8.37 7.21 -11.89
N LYS A 173 8.29 7.90 -13.03
CA LYS A 173 7.96 9.32 -13.09
C LYS A 173 6.49 9.55 -12.77
N GLY A 174 6.19 10.69 -12.16
CA GLY A 174 4.84 11.12 -11.82
C GLY A 174 4.18 11.96 -12.91
N LEU A 175 3.04 12.57 -12.56
CA LEU A 175 2.45 13.64 -13.34
C LEU A 175 3.40 14.84 -13.32
N HIS A 176 3.51 15.59 -14.43
CA HIS A 176 4.50 16.64 -14.58
C HIS A 176 5.92 16.13 -14.29
N GLN A 177 6.43 15.32 -15.22
CA GLN A 177 7.64 14.48 -15.11
C GLN A 177 8.89 15.19 -14.61
N ASP A 178 8.96 16.51 -14.72
CA ASP A 178 10.13 17.29 -14.27
C ASP A 178 10.15 17.51 -12.75
N GLN A 179 9.00 17.52 -12.08
CA GLN A 179 8.88 17.86 -10.67
C GLN A 179 8.52 16.68 -9.78
N PHE A 180 7.66 15.78 -10.27
CA PHE A 180 7.05 14.73 -9.44
C PHE A 180 7.49 13.33 -9.82
N ARG A 181 7.58 12.49 -8.81
CA ARG A 181 7.91 11.05 -8.91
C ARG A 181 6.88 10.22 -8.18
N CYS A 182 6.84 8.93 -8.50
CA CYS A 182 5.98 7.99 -7.79
C CYS A 182 6.71 7.35 -6.62
N SER A 183 6.03 7.26 -5.49
CA SER A 183 6.42 6.48 -4.33
C SER A 183 5.28 5.55 -3.92
N VAL A 184 5.58 4.61 -3.04
CA VAL A 184 4.58 3.72 -2.44
C VAL A 184 4.63 3.89 -0.92
N TYR A 185 3.49 4.23 -0.33
CA TYR A 185 3.36 4.36 1.12
C TYR A 185 3.16 2.99 1.75
N THR A 186 4.13 2.54 2.51
CA THR A 186 4.18 1.18 3.04
C THR A 186 3.11 0.89 4.08
N TYR A 187 2.48 1.90 4.70
CA TYR A 187 1.37 1.68 5.63
C TYR A 187 0.28 0.80 5.05
N GLN A 188 -0.11 1.02 3.80
CA GLN A 188 -1.22 0.34 3.13
C GLN A 188 -0.93 -0.02 1.66
N GLY A 189 0.30 0.10 1.19
CA GLY A 189 0.70 -0.23 -0.18
C GLY A 189 0.22 0.74 -1.26
N ARG A 190 -0.19 1.97 -0.90
CA ARG A 190 -0.73 2.95 -1.85
C ARG A 190 0.36 3.64 -2.66
N VAL A 191 0.10 3.79 -3.97
CA VAL A 191 0.95 4.54 -4.89
C VAL A 191 0.59 6.01 -4.87
N PHE A 192 1.59 6.88 -4.72
CA PHE A 192 1.49 8.34 -4.80
C PHE A 192 2.44 8.86 -5.88
N CYS A 193 1.92 9.49 -6.94
CA CYS A 193 2.73 10.00 -8.06
C CYS A 193 2.85 11.53 -8.09
N ARG A 194 2.71 12.16 -6.93
CA ARG A 194 2.89 13.61 -6.73
C ARG A 194 3.91 13.92 -5.63
N GLN A 195 4.92 13.07 -5.49
CA GLN A 195 6.02 13.32 -4.57
C GLN A 195 7.06 14.21 -5.23
N ALA A 196 7.43 15.31 -4.58
CA ALA A 196 8.48 16.17 -5.08
C ALA A 196 9.80 15.37 -5.14
N ARG A 197 10.50 15.41 -6.29
CA ARG A 197 11.74 14.63 -6.50
C ARG A 197 12.89 15.01 -5.56
N THR A 198 12.78 16.18 -4.93
CA THR A 198 13.81 16.76 -4.05
C THR A 198 13.71 16.34 -2.59
N ILE A 199 12.60 15.68 -2.18
CA ILE A 199 12.50 15.17 -0.83
C ILE A 199 13.29 13.86 -0.68
N GLU A 200 13.79 13.61 0.50
CA GLU A 200 14.53 12.39 0.80
C GLU A 200 13.58 11.28 1.30
N GLN A 201 13.67 10.12 0.67
CA GLN A 201 12.86 8.95 1.05
C GLN A 201 13.70 7.67 0.97
N PRO A 202 13.34 6.64 1.76
CA PRO A 202 13.95 5.32 1.67
C PRO A 202 13.55 4.62 0.37
N PHE A 203 14.29 3.58 0.01
CA PHE A 203 14.03 2.76 -1.16
C PHE A 203 14.53 1.33 -0.99
N LEU A 204 13.95 0.43 -1.76
CA LEU A 204 14.40 -0.95 -1.95
C LEU A 204 15.02 -1.10 -3.34
N LEU A 205 15.90 -2.07 -3.48
CA LEU A 205 16.40 -2.47 -4.79
C LEU A 205 15.76 -3.79 -5.22
N VAL A 206 15.49 -3.88 -6.51
CA VAL A 206 15.00 -5.09 -7.17
C VAL A 206 15.85 -5.43 -8.38
N LYS A 207 15.90 -6.69 -8.74
CA LYS A 207 16.38 -7.19 -10.03
C LYS A 207 15.47 -8.33 -10.48
N ASN A 208 15.44 -8.60 -11.78
CA ASN A 208 14.81 -9.82 -12.28
C ASN A 208 15.62 -11.03 -11.79
N ALA A 209 14.95 -12.14 -11.48
CA ALA A 209 15.66 -13.38 -11.23
C ALA A 209 16.49 -13.71 -12.47
N SER A 210 17.76 -14.05 -12.28
CA SER A 210 18.57 -14.66 -13.35
C SER A 210 17.98 -16.02 -13.64
N GLU A 211 17.68 -16.26 -14.92
CA GLU A 211 17.31 -17.57 -15.43
C GLU A 211 18.39 -18.62 -15.16
#